data_2d9636b4696250e5560d9613f5e0157f
#
_entry.id   2d9636b4696250e5560d9613f5e0157f
#
_cell.length_a   1.000
_cell.length_b   1.000
_cell.length_c   1.000
_cell.angle_alpha   90.00
_cell.angle_beta   90.00
_cell.angle_gamma   90.00
#
_symmetry.space_group_name_H-M   'P 1'
#
loop_
_entity.id
_entity.type
_entity.pdbx_description
1 polymer ?
#
loop_
_entity_poly.entity_id
_entity_poly.type
_entity_poly.pdbx_seq_one_letter_code
_entity_poly.pdbx_strand_id
1 'polypeptide(L)'
;MTAVLKAARVGARLCRITAQDGVITAVENEGAGAPLPPDAVVYDAGGARVFSGLVEIHAHGCGGHDTMDGDALSAMAADFRHAGVTTWYPTTMTESTARIRAALAQTSDGRGAHIPGFHLEGPYISEKYK
;
A
#
# COMPACT_ATOMS: atom_id res chain seq x y z
N MET A 1 5.14 10.00 -16.40
CA MET A 1 5.40 11.12 -15.44
C MET A 1 6.62 10.78 -14.62
N THR A 2 7.59 11.69 -14.53
CA THR A 2 8.79 11.49 -13.73
C THR A 2 8.60 12.14 -12.36
N ALA A 3 8.79 11.37 -11.27
CA ALA A 3 8.80 11.84 -9.91
C ALA A 3 10.19 11.64 -9.30
N VAL A 4 10.64 12.60 -8.50
CA VAL A 4 11.94 12.57 -7.86
C VAL A 4 11.79 12.87 -6.38
N LEU A 5 12.32 12.01 -5.54
CA LEU A 5 12.47 12.25 -4.10
C LEU A 5 13.94 12.53 -3.82
N LYS A 6 14.28 13.78 -3.49
CA LYS A 6 15.64 14.19 -3.13
C LYS A 6 15.83 14.20 -1.61
N ALA A 7 17.08 14.23 -1.19
CA ALA A 7 17.50 14.21 0.22
C ALA A 7 16.85 13.07 1.03
N ALA A 8 16.65 11.90 0.41
CA ALA A 8 16.09 10.71 1.02
C ALA A 8 17.19 9.88 1.69
N ARG A 9 17.03 9.55 2.98
CA ARG A 9 17.99 8.69 3.68
C ARG A 9 17.63 7.21 3.49
N VAL A 10 18.41 6.52 2.68
CA VAL A 10 18.31 5.07 2.43
C VAL A 10 19.47 4.38 3.14
N GLY A 11 19.18 3.71 4.26
CA GLY A 11 20.23 3.23 5.17
C GLY A 11 21.08 4.36 5.71
N ALA A 12 22.40 4.29 5.52
CA ALA A 12 23.35 5.34 5.93
C ALA A 12 23.55 6.45 4.88
N ARG A 13 23.04 6.27 3.66
CA ARG A 13 23.28 7.17 2.52
C ARG A 13 22.16 8.19 2.37
N LEU A 14 22.54 9.42 1.98
CA LEU A 14 21.60 10.41 1.48
C LEU A 14 21.48 10.23 -0.03
N CYS A 15 20.28 10.00 -0.51
CA CYS A 15 20.02 9.59 -1.88
C CYS A 15 18.99 10.47 -2.57
N ARG A 16 19.08 10.49 -3.88
CA ARG A 16 18.02 10.86 -4.82
C ARG A 16 17.38 9.60 -5.35
N ILE A 17 16.05 9.50 -5.25
CA ILE A 17 15.26 8.39 -5.80
C ILE A 17 14.46 8.93 -6.97
N THR A 18 14.60 8.34 -8.15
CA THR A 18 13.84 8.70 -9.34
C THR A 18 12.87 7.58 -9.67
N ALA A 19 11.62 7.95 -9.93
CA ALA A 19 10.59 7.03 -10.41
C ALA A 19 9.98 7.55 -11.71
N GLN A 20 9.71 6.65 -12.63
CA GLN A 20 9.02 6.95 -13.89
C GLN A 20 7.81 6.02 -14.00
N ASP A 21 6.66 6.63 -14.24
CA ASP A 21 5.38 5.92 -14.39
C ASP A 21 5.09 4.89 -13.27
N GLY A 22 5.40 5.29 -12.02
CA GLY A 22 5.18 4.48 -10.83
C GLY A 22 6.28 3.46 -10.52
N VAL A 23 7.34 3.38 -11.34
CA VAL A 23 8.45 2.46 -11.15
C VAL A 23 9.72 3.21 -10.75
N ILE A 24 10.41 2.77 -9.69
CA ILE A 24 11.73 3.32 -9.32
C ILE A 24 12.74 2.91 -10.39
N THR A 25 13.34 3.91 -11.03
CA THR A 25 14.33 3.72 -12.11
C THR A 25 15.76 3.97 -11.66
N ALA A 26 15.96 4.77 -10.60
CA ALA A 26 17.28 5.03 -10.04
C ALA A 26 17.23 5.33 -8.54
N VAL A 27 18.28 4.90 -7.82
CA VAL A 27 18.60 5.31 -6.45
C VAL A 27 20.07 5.69 -6.43
N GLU A 28 20.36 6.97 -6.42
CA GLU A 28 21.70 7.54 -6.55
C GLU A 28 22.07 8.31 -5.29
N ASN A 29 23.37 8.51 -5.05
CA ASN A 29 23.78 9.42 -3.97
C ASN A 29 23.29 10.84 -4.28
N GLU A 30 22.92 11.59 -3.26
CA GLU A 30 22.49 12.99 -3.41
C GLU A 30 23.57 13.80 -4.11
N GLY A 31 23.19 14.62 -5.08
CA GLY A 31 24.11 15.37 -5.91
C GLY A 31 24.77 14.59 -7.06
N ALA A 32 24.63 13.28 -7.12
CA ALA A 32 25.05 12.46 -8.25
C ALA A 32 23.92 12.30 -9.28
N GLY A 33 24.29 11.88 -10.47
CA GLY A 33 23.35 11.56 -11.55
C GLY A 33 23.07 12.72 -12.50
N ALA A 34 22.31 12.41 -13.56
CA ALA A 34 21.97 13.35 -14.62
C ALA A 34 21.09 14.51 -14.14
N PRO A 35 21.09 15.65 -14.82
CA PRO A 35 20.11 16.70 -14.59
C PRO A 35 18.68 16.15 -14.66
N LEU A 36 17.81 16.70 -13.82
CA LEU A 36 16.40 16.26 -13.81
C LEU A 36 15.68 16.76 -15.06
N PRO A 37 14.72 15.96 -15.59
CA PRO A 37 13.83 16.44 -16.64
C PRO A 37 13.10 17.71 -16.15
N PRO A 38 12.87 18.70 -17.05
CA PRO A 38 12.25 19.97 -16.65
C PRO A 38 10.79 19.82 -16.18
N ASP A 39 10.13 18.72 -16.53
CA ASP A 39 8.77 18.37 -16.16
C ASP A 39 8.70 17.39 -14.95
N ALA A 40 9.83 17.09 -14.31
CA ALA A 40 9.85 16.20 -13.16
C ALA A 40 9.17 16.85 -11.94
N VAL A 41 8.31 16.08 -11.27
CA VAL A 41 7.74 16.46 -9.97
C VAL A 41 8.74 16.11 -8.88
N VAL A 42 9.25 17.13 -8.18
CA VAL A 42 10.30 16.95 -7.18
C VAL A 42 9.73 17.10 -5.77
N TYR A 43 10.01 16.12 -4.93
CA TYR A 43 9.74 16.12 -3.49
C TYR A 43 11.05 16.17 -2.73
N ASP A 44 11.09 16.93 -1.62
CA ASP A 44 12.24 16.99 -0.73
C ASP A 44 11.93 16.19 0.55
N ALA A 45 12.67 15.12 0.78
CA ALA A 45 12.54 14.32 1.99
C ALA A 45 13.21 14.98 3.22
N GLY A 46 14.00 16.04 3.04
CA GLY A 46 14.64 16.77 4.14
C GLY A 46 15.54 15.89 5.04
N GLY A 47 16.11 14.83 4.50
CA GLY A 47 16.89 13.85 5.27
C GLY A 47 16.07 12.78 5.98
N ALA A 48 14.75 12.72 5.75
CA ALA A 48 13.90 11.69 6.32
C ALA A 48 14.33 10.29 5.82
N ARG A 49 14.14 9.30 6.68
CA ARG A 49 14.40 7.89 6.31
C ARG A 49 13.33 7.38 5.37
N VAL A 50 13.78 6.66 4.35
CA VAL A 50 12.91 6.01 3.38
C VAL A 50 13.10 4.50 3.48
N PHE A 51 11.98 3.79 3.55
CA PHE A 51 11.89 2.33 3.60
C PHE A 51 10.98 1.85 2.47
N SER A 52 11.07 0.56 2.13
CA SER A 52 10.01 -0.08 1.36
C SER A 52 8.70 -0.02 2.15
N GLY A 53 7.59 0.16 1.45
CA GLY A 53 6.27 0.12 2.07
C GLY A 53 6.02 -1.23 2.75
N LEU A 54 5.25 -1.20 3.83
CA LEU A 54 4.84 -2.41 4.54
C LEU A 54 3.82 -3.18 3.70
N VAL A 55 3.82 -4.49 3.85
CA VAL A 55 2.84 -5.39 3.24
C VAL A 55 2.05 -6.06 4.35
N GLU A 56 0.74 -5.82 4.39
CA GLU A 56 -0.18 -6.46 5.31
C GLU A 56 -0.86 -7.64 4.61
N ILE A 57 -0.66 -8.84 5.12
CA ILE A 57 -1.15 -10.06 4.49
C ILE A 57 -2.37 -10.67 5.17
N HIS A 58 -2.76 -10.16 6.35
CA HIS A 58 -3.89 -10.69 7.12
C HIS A 58 -4.51 -9.61 8.01
N ALA A 59 -5.51 -8.92 7.50
CA ALA A 59 -6.27 -7.95 8.27
C ALA A 59 -7.76 -8.00 7.91
N HIS A 60 -8.60 -8.20 8.92
CA HIS A 60 -10.06 -8.22 8.77
C HIS A 60 -10.64 -6.81 8.74
N GLY A 61 -10.05 -5.89 9.48
CA GLY A 61 -10.55 -4.52 9.60
C GLY A 61 -9.46 -3.50 9.89
N CYS A 62 -9.76 -2.24 9.62
CA CYS A 62 -8.92 -1.08 9.91
C CYS A 62 -9.78 0.18 9.97
N GLY A 63 -9.43 1.13 10.86
CA GLY A 63 -10.08 2.43 10.93
C GLY A 63 -11.57 2.40 11.27
N GLY A 64 -12.06 1.33 11.90
CA GLY A 64 -13.48 1.15 12.20
C GLY A 64 -14.30 0.54 11.06
N HIS A 65 -13.65 0.07 10.01
CA HIS A 65 -14.23 -0.66 8.88
C HIS A 65 -13.83 -2.12 8.91
N ASP A 66 -14.64 -3.00 8.34
CA ASP A 66 -14.41 -4.43 8.23
C ASP A 66 -14.47 -4.87 6.76
N THR A 67 -13.61 -5.82 6.38
CA THR A 67 -13.60 -6.39 5.02
C THR A 67 -14.96 -6.97 4.62
N MET A 68 -15.75 -7.43 5.59
CA MET A 68 -17.09 -7.99 5.34
C MET A 68 -18.19 -6.93 5.19
N ASP A 69 -17.89 -5.64 5.44
CA ASP A 69 -18.81 -4.54 5.23
C ASP A 69 -18.79 -4.10 3.76
N GLY A 70 -19.94 -3.80 3.20
CA GLY A 70 -20.03 -3.22 1.84
C GLY A 70 -19.30 -1.88 1.77
N ASP A 71 -18.57 -1.65 0.68
CA ASP A 71 -17.87 -0.38 0.38
C ASP A 71 -16.75 0.02 1.36
N ALA A 72 -16.23 -0.89 2.17
CA ALA A 72 -15.21 -0.61 3.18
C ALA A 72 -13.79 -0.47 2.60
N LEU A 73 -13.48 -1.12 1.48
CA LEU A 73 -12.11 -1.30 1.02
C LEU A 73 -11.37 0.02 0.73
N SER A 74 -12.06 1.04 0.19
CA SER A 74 -11.41 2.33 -0.10
C SER A 74 -11.01 3.07 1.17
N ALA A 75 -11.86 3.06 2.20
CA ALA A 75 -11.57 3.67 3.49
C ALA A 75 -10.42 2.95 4.19
N MET A 76 -10.49 1.61 4.27
CA MET A 76 -9.42 0.79 4.84
C MET A 76 -8.09 0.98 4.11
N ALA A 77 -8.10 1.02 2.78
CA ALA A 77 -6.89 1.24 1.98
C ALA A 77 -6.24 2.60 2.27
N ALA A 78 -7.05 3.64 2.50
CA ALA A 78 -6.55 4.95 2.89
C ALA A 78 -5.89 4.92 4.28
N ASP A 79 -6.54 4.28 5.26
CA ASP A 79 -6.00 4.15 6.62
C ASP A 79 -4.71 3.33 6.66
N PHE A 80 -4.65 2.21 5.93
CA PHE A 80 -3.43 1.42 5.78
C PHE A 80 -2.30 2.24 5.18
N ARG A 81 -2.58 3.04 4.15
CA ARG A 81 -1.57 3.92 3.56
C ARG A 81 -1.04 4.95 4.55
N HIS A 82 -1.89 5.55 5.39
CA HIS A 82 -1.48 6.46 6.46
C HIS A 82 -0.58 5.79 7.49
N ALA A 83 -0.77 4.50 7.73
CA ALA A 83 0.08 3.69 8.60
C ALA A 83 1.39 3.20 7.93
N GLY A 84 1.64 3.55 6.66
CA GLY A 84 2.83 3.13 5.92
C GLY A 84 2.71 1.77 5.23
N VAL A 85 1.53 1.16 5.25
CA VAL A 85 1.21 -0.06 4.48
C VAL A 85 0.90 0.35 3.05
N THR A 86 1.68 -0.14 2.09
CA THR A 86 1.50 0.18 0.67
C THR A 86 0.79 -0.90 -0.11
N THR A 87 0.75 -2.11 0.44
CA THR A 87 0.06 -3.26 -0.15
C THR A 87 -0.61 -4.05 0.96
N TRP A 88 -1.86 -4.45 0.77
CA TRP A 88 -2.57 -5.26 1.75
C TRP A 88 -3.55 -6.23 1.10
N TYR A 89 -3.85 -7.30 1.82
CA TYR A 89 -4.81 -8.32 1.42
C TYR A 89 -6.01 -8.29 2.38
N PRO A 90 -7.16 -7.70 1.97
CA PRO A 90 -8.41 -7.79 2.73
C PRO A 90 -8.69 -9.24 3.10
N THR A 91 -8.89 -9.51 4.39
CA THR A 91 -9.10 -10.87 4.88
C THR A 91 -10.56 -11.07 5.22
N THR A 92 -11.17 -12.11 4.63
CA THR A 92 -12.57 -12.47 4.94
C THR A 92 -12.68 -13.13 6.29
N MET A 93 -13.86 -13.03 6.91
CA MET A 93 -14.21 -13.84 8.07
C MET A 93 -14.76 -15.22 7.64
N THR A 94 -14.74 -16.17 8.57
CA THR A 94 -15.46 -17.44 8.40
C THR A 94 -16.95 -17.20 8.47
N GLU A 95 -17.57 -17.12 7.31
CA GLU A 95 -18.97 -16.73 7.10
C GLU A 95 -19.63 -17.57 5.99
N SER A 96 -20.91 -17.36 5.75
CA SER A 96 -21.61 -18.01 4.64
C SER A 96 -20.95 -17.67 3.30
N THR A 97 -21.01 -18.62 2.37
CA THR A 97 -20.48 -18.41 1.00
C THR A 97 -21.07 -17.16 0.33
N ALA A 98 -22.33 -16.83 0.62
CA ALA A 98 -22.97 -15.63 0.07
C ALA A 98 -22.30 -14.33 0.60
N ARG A 99 -22.01 -14.24 1.90
CA ARG A 99 -21.33 -13.10 2.49
C ARG A 99 -19.88 -12.98 2.01
N ILE A 100 -19.16 -14.10 1.94
CA ILE A 100 -17.78 -14.11 1.41
C ILE A 100 -17.78 -13.62 -0.06
N ARG A 101 -18.70 -14.09 -0.89
CA ARG A 101 -18.82 -13.63 -2.29
C ARG A 101 -19.14 -12.13 -2.38
N ALA A 102 -19.97 -11.61 -1.49
CA ALA A 102 -20.27 -10.18 -1.45
C ALA A 102 -19.01 -9.36 -1.08
N ALA A 103 -18.23 -9.82 -0.12
CA ALA A 103 -16.95 -9.17 0.24
C ALA A 103 -15.97 -9.17 -0.94
N LEU A 104 -15.84 -10.30 -1.65
CA LEU A 104 -14.95 -10.43 -2.82
C LEU A 104 -15.40 -9.61 -4.04
N ALA A 105 -16.66 -9.21 -4.09
CA ALA A 105 -17.20 -8.38 -5.19
C ALA A 105 -16.94 -6.87 -4.96
N GLN A 106 -16.45 -6.47 -3.80
CA GLN A 106 -16.12 -5.08 -3.53
C GLN A 106 -14.99 -4.58 -4.43
N THR A 107 -15.02 -3.30 -4.72
CA THR A 107 -13.96 -2.61 -5.48
C THR A 107 -13.39 -1.48 -4.63
N SER A 108 -12.14 -1.10 -4.91
CA SER A 108 -11.50 0.06 -4.32
C SER A 108 -11.32 1.13 -5.40
N ASP A 109 -11.34 2.39 -5.00
CA ASP A 109 -11.06 3.54 -5.87
C ASP A 109 -9.58 3.68 -6.28
N GLY A 110 -8.72 2.81 -5.79
CA GLY A 110 -7.29 2.76 -6.09
C GLY A 110 -6.45 3.87 -5.43
N ARG A 111 -7.01 4.64 -4.51
CA ARG A 111 -6.32 5.79 -3.88
C ARG A 111 -5.60 5.48 -2.57
N GLY A 112 -5.59 4.28 -2.11
CA GLY A 112 -4.98 3.88 -0.84
C GLY A 112 -3.80 2.93 -1.02
N ALA A 113 -3.68 1.99 -0.09
CA ALA A 113 -2.80 0.85 -0.24
C ALA A 113 -3.29 -0.05 -1.38
N HIS A 114 -2.36 -0.60 -2.14
CA HIS A 114 -2.68 -1.49 -3.25
C HIS A 114 -3.30 -2.80 -2.74
N ILE A 115 -4.36 -3.25 -3.41
CA ILE A 115 -5.06 -4.50 -3.11
C ILE A 115 -4.84 -5.47 -4.29
N PRO A 116 -3.86 -6.38 -4.21
CA PRO A 116 -3.58 -7.33 -5.29
C PRO A 116 -4.56 -8.51 -5.32
N GLY A 117 -5.31 -8.72 -4.26
CA GLY A 117 -6.27 -9.81 -4.09
C GLY A 117 -6.76 -9.89 -2.65
N PHE A 118 -7.47 -10.95 -2.32
CA PHE A 118 -8.00 -11.21 -0.99
C PHE A 118 -7.29 -12.39 -0.32
N HIS A 119 -7.21 -12.33 1.00
CA HIS A 119 -6.88 -13.46 1.84
C HIS A 119 -8.19 -14.09 2.32
N LEU A 120 -8.43 -15.34 1.96
CA LEU A 120 -9.63 -16.07 2.38
C LEU A 120 -9.40 -16.79 3.70
N GLU A 121 -10.14 -16.39 4.73
CA GLU A 121 -10.27 -17.14 5.94
C GLU A 121 -11.65 -17.80 5.98
N GLY A 122 -11.68 -19.12 6.17
CA GLY A 122 -12.91 -19.89 6.08
C GLY A 122 -13.29 -20.24 4.63
N PRO A 123 -14.53 -20.71 4.39
CA PRO A 123 -15.66 -20.87 5.35
C PRO A 123 -15.63 -22.13 6.21
N TYR A 124 -14.64 -23.01 6.06
CA TYR A 124 -14.62 -24.35 6.65
C TYR A 124 -13.84 -24.44 7.96
N ILE A 125 -13.64 -23.30 8.63
CA ILE A 125 -13.05 -23.28 9.98
C ILE A 125 -14.13 -23.71 10.99
N SER A 126 -13.72 -24.52 11.99
CA SER A 126 -14.62 -24.97 13.05
C SER A 126 -15.19 -23.81 13.85
N GLU A 127 -16.49 -23.81 14.13
CA GLU A 127 -17.19 -22.85 14.98
C GLU A 127 -16.46 -22.57 16.32
N LYS A 128 -15.78 -23.61 16.86
CA LYS A 128 -15.04 -23.50 18.11
C LYS A 128 -13.80 -22.61 18.02
N TYR A 129 -13.27 -22.39 16.83
CA TYR A 129 -11.97 -21.75 16.61
C TYR A 129 -12.02 -20.57 15.62
N LYS A 130 -13.20 -20.12 15.26
CA LYS A 130 -13.38 -18.93 14.42
C LYS A 130 -13.52 -17.67 15.27
#